data_3625b08c860409842eb45dcadaa741c7
#
_entry.id   3625b08c860409842eb45dcadaa741c7
#
_cell.length_a   1.000
_cell.length_b   1.000
_cell.length_c   1.000
_cell.angle_alpha   90.00
_cell.angle_beta   90.00
_cell.angle_gamma   90.00
#
_symmetry.space_group_name_H-M   'P 1'
#
loop_
_entity.id
_entity.type
_entity.pdbx_description
1 polymer ?
#
loop_
_entity_poly.entity_id
_entity_poly.type
_entity_poly.pdbx_seq_one_letter_code
_entity_poly.pdbx_strand_id
1 'polypeptide(L)'
;LGAAEPLALLARVLAGEGSVEDMAEADWTLETRLDEALAQVGLSGLALDRLTNSLSGGEQTRLRLAGLMLAAPELIVLDEPTNHLDAEARALVAEVVGRWPGGVLTVSHDRGLLRRVDRIVELSSLGARLYGGGWDLYVERREAERAAAERELETAEREVGRAAREAQTALEKKAKRDKEEADRVAAHRTNIEQLKAYVEQAE
;
A
#
# COMPACT_ATOMS: atom_id res chain seq x y z
N LEU A 1 -5.14 17.17 -25.29
CA LEU A 1 -6.13 17.72 -24.33
C LEU A 1 -7.59 17.41 -24.69
N GLY A 2 -7.87 16.88 -25.89
CA GLY A 2 -9.24 16.74 -26.41
C GLY A 2 -9.92 18.05 -26.79
N ALA A 3 -9.19 19.15 -26.73
CA ALA A 3 -9.73 20.49 -27.02
C ALA A 3 -9.53 20.95 -28.48
N ALA A 4 -8.85 20.15 -29.31
CA ALA A 4 -8.48 20.60 -30.68
C ALA A 4 -9.70 20.89 -31.56
N GLU A 5 -10.69 20.00 -31.59
CA GLU A 5 -11.92 20.18 -32.38
C GLU A 5 -12.77 21.34 -31.84
N PRO A 6 -13.05 21.43 -30.51
CA PRO A 6 -13.77 22.58 -29.95
C PRO A 6 -13.06 23.93 -30.18
N LEU A 7 -11.71 23.97 -30.09
CA LEU A 7 -10.94 25.19 -30.40
C LEU A 7 -11.00 25.54 -31.87
N ALA A 8 -10.92 24.57 -32.78
CA ALA A 8 -11.05 24.80 -34.22
C ALA A 8 -12.47 25.29 -34.57
N LEU A 9 -13.49 24.76 -33.92
CA LEU A 9 -14.87 25.23 -34.07
C LEU A 9 -14.99 26.68 -33.62
N LEU A 10 -14.51 27.00 -32.42
CA LEU A 10 -14.57 28.37 -31.88
C LEU A 10 -13.79 29.35 -32.76
N ALA A 11 -12.57 28.98 -33.20
CA ALA A 11 -11.76 29.81 -34.09
C ALA A 11 -12.49 30.10 -35.45
N ARG A 12 -13.14 29.10 -36.04
CA ARG A 12 -13.93 29.25 -37.29
C ARG A 12 -15.10 30.18 -37.08
N VAL A 13 -15.81 30.07 -35.97
CA VAL A 13 -16.93 30.96 -35.62
C VAL A 13 -16.44 32.38 -35.41
N LEU A 14 -15.34 32.60 -34.69
CA LEU A 14 -14.74 33.92 -34.45
C LEU A 14 -14.22 34.57 -35.76
N ALA A 15 -13.76 33.76 -36.72
CA ALA A 15 -13.37 34.25 -38.06
C ALA A 15 -14.57 34.64 -38.93
N GLY A 16 -15.81 34.40 -38.48
CA GLY A 16 -17.01 34.65 -39.27
C GLY A 16 -17.30 33.62 -40.35
N GLU A 17 -16.64 32.46 -40.30
CA GLU A 17 -16.75 31.34 -41.23
C GLU A 17 -17.67 30.22 -40.71
N GLY A 18 -18.20 30.36 -39.49
CA GLY A 18 -19.07 29.40 -38.84
C GLY A 18 -20.54 29.52 -39.30
N SER A 19 -21.27 28.40 -39.31
CA SER A 19 -22.70 28.34 -39.47
C SER A 19 -23.46 28.77 -38.20
N VAL A 20 -24.78 28.89 -38.27
CA VAL A 20 -25.62 29.17 -37.08
C VAL A 20 -25.56 28.01 -36.10
N GLU A 21 -25.48 26.79 -36.60
CA GLU A 21 -25.30 25.57 -35.81
C GLU A 21 -23.95 25.60 -35.11
N ASP A 22 -22.87 25.96 -35.80
CA ASP A 22 -21.52 26.11 -35.23
C ASP A 22 -21.50 27.13 -34.07
N MET A 23 -22.22 28.25 -34.23
CA MET A 23 -22.36 29.27 -33.18
C MET A 23 -23.10 28.76 -31.95
N ALA A 24 -24.07 27.86 -32.13
CA ALA A 24 -24.83 27.26 -31.05
C ALA A 24 -24.03 26.18 -30.30
N GLU A 25 -23.12 25.49 -30.99
CA GLU A 25 -22.28 24.41 -30.42
C GLU A 25 -20.98 24.95 -29.83
N ALA A 26 -20.53 26.16 -30.22
CA ALA A 26 -19.26 26.71 -29.77
C ALA A 26 -19.25 26.97 -28.25
N ASP A 27 -18.22 26.43 -27.57
CA ASP A 27 -17.94 26.75 -26.16
C ASP A 27 -17.18 28.09 -26.06
N TRP A 28 -17.92 29.16 -25.87
CA TRP A 28 -17.39 30.53 -25.78
C TRP A 28 -16.48 30.74 -24.55
N THR A 29 -16.48 29.83 -23.59
CA THR A 29 -15.65 29.92 -22.39
C THR A 29 -14.37 29.11 -22.51
N LEU A 30 -14.21 28.32 -23.58
CA LEU A 30 -13.15 27.34 -23.74
C LEU A 30 -11.74 27.96 -23.65
N GLU A 31 -11.50 29.09 -24.33
CA GLU A 31 -10.20 29.77 -24.29
C GLU A 31 -9.84 30.21 -22.87
N THR A 32 -10.79 30.87 -22.18
CA THR A 32 -10.58 31.30 -20.79
C THR A 32 -10.30 30.12 -19.87
N ARG A 33 -11.09 29.06 -19.97
CA ARG A 33 -10.90 27.83 -19.16
C ARG A 33 -9.58 27.13 -19.46
N LEU A 34 -9.14 27.13 -20.71
CA LEU A 34 -7.86 26.56 -21.11
C LEU A 34 -6.69 27.38 -20.54
N ASP A 35 -6.76 28.72 -20.67
CA ASP A 35 -5.73 29.60 -20.09
C ASP A 35 -5.64 29.49 -18.59
N GLU A 36 -6.78 29.41 -17.88
CA GLU A 36 -6.83 29.15 -16.43
C GLU A 36 -6.22 27.81 -16.07
N ALA A 37 -6.57 26.73 -16.80
CA ALA A 37 -6.02 25.40 -16.57
C ALA A 37 -4.50 25.34 -16.79
N LEU A 38 -4.02 25.99 -17.87
CA LEU A 38 -2.58 26.09 -18.14
C LEU A 38 -1.85 26.92 -17.08
N ALA A 39 -2.45 28.02 -16.63
CA ALA A 39 -1.90 28.86 -15.58
C ALA A 39 -1.77 28.09 -14.25
N GLN A 40 -2.78 27.33 -13.88
CA GLN A 40 -2.77 26.53 -12.65
C GLN A 40 -1.66 25.48 -12.63
N VAL A 41 -1.24 24.98 -13.79
CA VAL A 41 -0.14 24.01 -13.89
C VAL A 41 1.22 24.65 -14.22
N GLY A 42 1.30 25.99 -14.22
CA GLY A 42 2.55 26.72 -14.50
C GLY A 42 2.98 26.65 -15.97
N LEU A 43 2.03 26.53 -16.89
CA LEU A 43 2.25 26.54 -18.34
C LEU A 43 1.59 27.76 -19.02
N SER A 44 1.46 28.91 -18.33
CA SER A 44 0.93 30.14 -18.89
C SER A 44 1.68 30.53 -20.17
N GLY A 45 0.95 30.89 -21.21
CA GLY A 45 1.52 31.33 -22.49
C GLY A 45 2.14 30.19 -23.32
N LEU A 46 1.85 28.94 -23.00
CA LEU A 46 2.25 27.82 -23.86
C LEU A 46 1.56 27.96 -25.23
N ALA A 47 2.35 28.04 -26.30
CA ALA A 47 1.83 28.05 -27.64
C ALA A 47 1.10 26.73 -27.95
N LEU A 48 -0.20 26.81 -28.32
CA LEU A 48 -1.06 25.64 -28.51
C LEU A 48 -0.74 24.83 -29.78
N ASP A 49 0.01 25.40 -30.70
CA ASP A 49 0.54 24.75 -31.90
C ASP A 49 1.85 24.00 -31.65
N ARG A 50 2.44 24.13 -30.43
CA ARG A 50 3.67 23.45 -30.06
C ARG A 50 3.44 21.94 -29.99
N LEU A 51 4.32 21.18 -30.64
CA LEU A 51 4.26 19.72 -30.65
C LEU A 51 4.53 19.17 -29.23
N THR A 52 3.69 18.25 -28.76
CA THR A 52 3.81 17.64 -27.41
C THR A 52 5.11 16.89 -27.20
N ASN A 53 5.71 16.33 -28.25
CA ASN A 53 7.01 15.64 -28.20
C ASN A 53 8.20 16.59 -28.01
N SER A 54 8.01 17.90 -28.19
CA SER A 54 9.04 18.92 -27.91
C SER A 54 9.04 19.38 -26.45
N LEU A 55 8.08 18.93 -25.65
CA LEU A 55 7.95 19.25 -24.25
C LEU A 55 8.80 18.30 -23.39
N SER A 56 9.37 18.81 -22.30
CA SER A 56 10.01 17.98 -21.28
C SER A 56 8.98 17.05 -20.61
N GLY A 57 9.44 15.98 -19.97
CA GLY A 57 8.55 15.05 -19.26
C GLY A 57 7.68 15.74 -18.20
N GLY A 58 8.24 16.72 -17.49
CA GLY A 58 7.52 17.55 -16.52
C GLY A 58 6.44 18.41 -17.18
N GLU A 59 6.76 19.11 -18.27
CA GLU A 59 5.78 19.89 -19.05
C GLU A 59 4.67 19.01 -19.62
N GLN A 60 4.99 17.80 -20.10
CA GLN A 60 3.98 16.86 -20.59
C GLN A 60 3.01 16.43 -19.47
N THR A 61 3.53 16.16 -18.27
CA THR A 61 2.68 15.81 -17.12
C THR A 61 1.80 16.99 -16.70
N ARG A 62 2.37 18.20 -16.61
CA ARG A 62 1.61 19.44 -16.34
C ARG A 62 0.51 19.66 -17.39
N LEU A 63 0.81 19.45 -18.67
CA LEU A 63 -0.16 19.57 -19.75
C LEU A 63 -1.29 18.54 -19.64
N ARG A 64 -0.98 17.29 -19.26
CA ARG A 64 -2.00 16.26 -19.01
C ARG A 64 -2.91 16.64 -17.85
N LEU A 65 -2.36 17.21 -16.77
CA LEU A 65 -3.15 17.70 -15.64
C LEU A 65 -4.08 18.84 -16.06
N ALA A 66 -3.58 19.81 -16.85
CA ALA A 66 -4.42 20.86 -17.41
C ALA A 66 -5.58 20.29 -18.24
N GLY A 67 -5.32 19.24 -19.03
CA GLY A 67 -6.37 18.54 -19.78
C GLY A 67 -7.42 17.87 -18.88
N LEU A 68 -7.00 17.27 -17.78
CA LEU A 68 -7.95 16.73 -16.79
C LEU A 68 -8.78 17.83 -16.12
N MET A 69 -8.15 18.96 -15.78
CA MET A 69 -8.86 20.10 -15.19
C MET A 69 -9.87 20.70 -16.17
N LEU A 70 -9.53 20.78 -17.45
CA LEU A 70 -10.42 21.27 -18.51
C LEU A 70 -11.62 20.32 -18.72
N ALA A 71 -11.37 19.00 -18.72
CA ALA A 71 -12.40 17.98 -18.89
C ALA A 71 -13.27 17.77 -17.62
N ALA A 72 -12.73 18.12 -16.44
CA ALA A 72 -13.37 18.04 -15.13
C ALA A 72 -14.17 16.74 -14.88
N PRO A 73 -13.60 15.54 -15.08
CA PRO A 73 -14.32 14.29 -14.84
C PRO A 73 -14.65 14.09 -13.35
N GLU A 74 -15.75 13.39 -13.09
CA GLU A 74 -16.17 13.05 -11.70
C GLU A 74 -15.19 12.13 -10.98
N LEU A 75 -14.42 11.31 -11.72
CA LEU A 75 -13.42 10.39 -11.19
C LEU A 75 -12.16 10.43 -12.05
N ILE A 76 -11.02 10.61 -11.41
CA ILE A 76 -9.71 10.43 -12.05
C ILE A 76 -8.98 9.22 -11.50
N VAL A 77 -8.28 8.50 -12.39
CA VAL A 77 -7.41 7.37 -12.05
C VAL A 77 -5.99 7.73 -12.47
N LEU A 78 -5.07 7.72 -11.52
CA LEU A 78 -3.67 8.11 -11.71
C LEU A 78 -2.76 6.95 -11.32
N ASP A 79 -1.91 6.53 -12.24
CA ASP A 79 -0.89 5.51 -12.01
C ASP A 79 0.49 6.16 -11.96
N GLU A 80 1.11 6.14 -10.77
CA GLU A 80 2.42 6.73 -10.46
C GLU A 80 2.61 8.14 -11.06
N PRO A 81 1.69 9.10 -10.80
CA PRO A 81 1.68 10.40 -11.50
C PRO A 81 2.86 11.31 -11.12
N THR A 82 3.63 10.94 -10.10
CA THR A 82 4.80 11.69 -9.63
C THR A 82 6.13 11.14 -10.14
N ASN A 83 6.12 10.06 -10.93
CA ASN A 83 7.34 9.47 -11.47
C ASN A 83 8.04 10.41 -12.46
N HIS A 84 9.37 10.48 -12.34
CA HIS A 84 10.25 11.32 -13.17
C HIS A 84 9.98 12.83 -13.08
N LEU A 85 9.25 13.28 -12.05
CA LEU A 85 8.99 14.68 -11.80
C LEU A 85 10.00 15.26 -10.81
N ASP A 86 10.33 16.54 -11.01
CA ASP A 86 11.05 17.33 -10.00
C ASP A 86 10.16 17.65 -8.78
N ALA A 87 10.73 18.27 -7.78
CA ALA A 87 10.02 18.54 -6.52
C ALA A 87 8.83 19.48 -6.72
N GLU A 88 8.95 20.47 -7.63
CA GLU A 88 7.90 21.44 -7.91
C GLU A 88 6.70 20.77 -8.61
N ALA A 89 6.98 19.99 -9.65
CA ALA A 89 5.92 19.27 -10.38
C ALA A 89 5.23 18.21 -9.50
N ARG A 90 5.97 17.54 -8.59
CA ARG A 90 5.35 16.63 -7.59
C ARG A 90 4.43 17.36 -6.63
N ALA A 91 4.84 18.52 -6.13
CA ALA A 91 4.00 19.34 -5.26
C ALA A 91 2.72 19.78 -5.98
N LEU A 92 2.82 20.18 -7.25
CA LEU A 92 1.68 20.54 -8.08
C LEU A 92 0.69 19.37 -8.25
N VAL A 93 1.18 18.16 -8.59
CA VAL A 93 0.33 16.96 -8.67
C VAL A 93 -0.40 16.70 -7.35
N ALA A 94 0.32 16.79 -6.23
CA ALA A 94 -0.27 16.59 -4.91
C ALA A 94 -1.33 17.66 -4.58
N GLU A 95 -1.12 18.91 -5.01
CA GLU A 95 -2.08 19.99 -4.84
C GLU A 95 -3.34 19.77 -5.67
N VAL A 96 -3.21 19.41 -6.95
CA VAL A 96 -4.33 19.09 -7.84
C VAL A 96 -5.15 17.94 -7.28
N VAL A 97 -4.50 16.83 -6.84
CA VAL A 97 -5.18 15.69 -6.23
C VAL A 97 -5.93 16.09 -4.96
N GLY A 98 -5.28 16.85 -4.07
CA GLY A 98 -5.90 17.27 -2.80
C GLY A 98 -7.07 18.25 -2.94
N ARG A 99 -7.19 18.94 -4.09
CA ARG A 99 -8.27 19.88 -4.39
C ARG A 99 -9.27 19.36 -5.42
N TRP A 100 -9.07 18.14 -5.91
CA TRP A 100 -9.96 17.59 -6.93
C TRP A 100 -11.41 17.52 -6.41
N PRO A 101 -12.39 18.10 -7.13
CA PRO A 101 -13.77 18.16 -6.63
C PRO A 101 -14.49 16.80 -6.68
N GLY A 102 -13.97 15.88 -7.48
CA GLY A 102 -14.52 14.53 -7.66
C GLY A 102 -13.74 13.44 -6.95
N GLY A 103 -13.94 12.19 -7.37
CA GLY A 103 -13.19 11.04 -6.87
C GLY A 103 -11.77 11.00 -7.44
N VAL A 104 -10.81 10.57 -6.61
CA VAL A 104 -9.44 10.30 -7.05
C VAL A 104 -9.04 8.91 -6.62
N LEU A 105 -8.61 8.09 -7.56
CA LEU A 105 -7.92 6.82 -7.30
C LEU A 105 -6.48 6.95 -7.80
N THR A 106 -5.51 6.84 -6.91
CA THR A 106 -4.11 6.93 -7.32
C THR A 106 -3.29 5.76 -6.80
N VAL A 107 -2.41 5.23 -7.64
CA VAL A 107 -1.33 4.33 -7.25
C VAL A 107 -0.07 5.17 -7.16
N SER A 108 0.59 5.19 -6.00
CA SER A 108 1.82 5.96 -5.81
C SER A 108 2.62 5.49 -4.60
N HIS A 109 3.91 5.76 -4.63
CA HIS A 109 4.82 5.65 -3.49
C HIS A 109 5.29 7.03 -2.98
N ASP A 110 4.81 8.12 -3.56
CA ASP A 110 5.14 9.48 -3.14
C ASP A 110 4.38 9.87 -1.88
N ARG A 111 5.13 10.06 -0.79
CA ARG A 111 4.57 10.41 0.53
C ARG A 111 3.88 11.76 0.54
N GLY A 112 4.34 12.72 -0.30
CA GLY A 112 3.72 14.04 -0.44
C GLY A 112 2.31 13.94 -1.02
N LEU A 113 2.14 13.11 -2.04
CA LEU A 113 0.85 12.79 -2.64
C LEU A 113 -0.03 12.00 -1.68
N LEU A 114 0.51 10.96 -1.02
CA LEU A 114 -0.23 10.10 -0.08
C LEU A 114 -0.69 10.83 1.19
N ARG A 115 -0.14 12.00 1.52
CA ARG A 115 -0.67 12.88 2.57
C ARG A 115 -1.92 13.65 2.15
N ARG A 116 -2.24 13.68 0.86
CA ARG A 116 -3.40 14.43 0.31
C ARG A 116 -4.64 13.58 0.10
N VAL A 117 -4.52 12.25 0.27
CA VAL A 117 -5.66 11.33 0.09
C VAL A 117 -6.36 11.06 1.43
N ASP A 118 -7.65 10.73 1.36
CA ASP A 118 -8.48 10.44 2.54
C ASP A 118 -8.34 9.01 3.03
N ARG A 119 -7.92 8.11 2.16
CA ARG A 119 -7.81 6.66 2.44
C ARG A 119 -6.63 6.05 1.70
N ILE A 120 -6.01 5.07 2.32
CA ILE A 120 -4.93 4.27 1.70
C ILE A 120 -5.34 2.81 1.70
N VAL A 121 -5.23 2.17 0.54
CA VAL A 121 -5.36 0.71 0.40
C VAL A 121 -3.97 0.13 0.25
N GLU A 122 -3.55 -0.65 1.24
CA GLU A 122 -2.31 -1.43 1.16
C GLU A 122 -2.60 -2.78 0.52
N LEU A 123 -1.87 -3.11 -0.52
CA LEU A 123 -1.90 -4.43 -1.17
C LEU A 123 -0.68 -5.24 -0.73
N SER A 124 -0.92 -6.45 -0.24
CA SER A 124 0.13 -7.37 0.19
C SER A 124 -0.19 -8.80 -0.23
N SER A 125 0.73 -9.73 0.01
CA SER A 125 0.48 -11.17 -0.17
C SER A 125 -0.65 -11.72 0.72
N LEU A 126 -1.01 -11.00 1.78
CA LEU A 126 -2.11 -11.35 2.70
C LEU A 126 -3.46 -10.75 2.29
N GLY A 127 -3.49 -9.99 1.18
CA GLY A 127 -4.69 -9.35 0.66
C GLY A 127 -4.64 -7.82 0.68
N ALA A 128 -5.82 -7.21 0.59
CA ALA A 128 -6.00 -5.77 0.60
C ALA A 128 -6.48 -5.28 1.98
N ARG A 129 -5.88 -4.20 2.47
CA ARG A 129 -6.23 -3.58 3.75
C ARG A 129 -6.50 -2.09 3.56
N LEU A 130 -7.63 -1.62 4.06
CA LEU A 130 -8.04 -0.22 3.97
C LEU A 130 -7.68 0.52 5.25
N TYR A 131 -6.97 1.63 5.11
CA TYR A 131 -6.65 2.58 6.19
C TYR A 131 -7.34 3.91 5.91
N GLY A 132 -8.06 4.43 6.89
CA GLY A 132 -8.60 5.80 6.84
C GLY A 132 -7.52 6.81 7.20
N GLY A 133 -7.58 7.99 6.57
CA GLY A 133 -6.57 9.05 6.68
C GLY A 133 -5.43 8.91 5.68
N GLY A 134 -4.61 9.97 5.59
CA GLY A 134 -3.45 10.01 4.71
C GLY A 134 -2.24 9.25 5.26
N TRP A 135 -1.08 9.49 4.64
CA TRP A 135 0.17 8.79 4.92
C TRP A 135 0.58 8.74 6.38
N ASP A 136 0.48 9.84 7.11
CA ASP A 136 0.99 9.92 8.48
C ASP A 136 0.17 9.02 9.42
N LEU A 137 -1.16 8.99 9.28
CA LEU A 137 -2.04 8.09 10.03
C LEU A 137 -1.85 6.61 9.62
N TYR A 138 -1.60 6.35 8.36
CA TYR A 138 -1.25 5.02 7.86
C TYR A 138 0.02 4.50 8.54
N VAL A 139 1.09 5.31 8.57
CA VAL A 139 2.37 4.92 9.21
C VAL A 139 2.15 4.62 10.69
N GLU A 140 1.49 5.49 11.43
CA GLU A 140 1.19 5.30 12.85
C GLU A 140 0.46 3.97 13.12
N ARG A 141 -0.57 3.68 12.33
CA ARG A 141 -1.33 2.43 12.48
C ARG A 141 -0.50 1.20 12.15
N ARG A 142 0.30 1.27 11.09
CA ARG A 142 1.19 0.18 10.69
C ARG A 142 2.25 -0.10 11.75
N GLU A 143 2.82 0.91 12.36
CA GLU A 143 3.77 0.76 13.47
C GLU A 143 3.11 0.15 14.69
N ALA A 144 1.90 0.58 15.05
CA ALA A 144 1.14 0.00 16.15
C ALA A 144 0.77 -1.47 15.92
N GLU A 145 0.31 -1.83 14.72
CA GLU A 145 0.00 -3.22 14.33
C GLU A 145 1.25 -4.09 14.38
N ARG A 146 2.37 -3.60 13.86
CA ARG A 146 3.65 -4.32 13.90
C ARG A 146 4.11 -4.57 15.34
N ALA A 147 4.07 -3.56 16.18
CA ALA A 147 4.44 -3.69 17.58
C ALA A 147 3.50 -4.63 18.37
N ALA A 148 2.22 -4.72 17.98
CA ALA A 148 1.29 -5.69 18.55
C ALA A 148 1.65 -7.12 18.13
N ALA A 149 1.89 -7.33 16.84
CA ALA A 149 2.28 -8.65 16.31
C ALA A 149 3.61 -9.16 16.88
N GLU A 150 4.60 -8.26 17.05
CA GLU A 150 5.89 -8.60 17.68
C GLU A 150 5.70 -9.06 19.14
N ARG A 151 4.82 -8.40 19.91
CA ARG A 151 4.49 -8.80 21.29
C ARG A 151 3.75 -10.15 21.37
N GLU A 152 2.83 -10.38 20.44
CA GLU A 152 2.12 -11.67 20.35
C GLU A 152 3.08 -12.81 20.02
N LEU A 153 3.99 -12.59 19.06
CA LEU A 153 5.03 -13.56 18.69
C LEU A 153 5.92 -13.89 19.90
N GLU A 154 6.44 -12.88 20.59
CA GLU A 154 7.28 -13.07 21.77
C GLU A 154 6.56 -13.86 22.88
N THR A 155 5.26 -13.59 23.08
CA THR A 155 4.44 -14.31 24.06
C THR A 155 4.27 -15.76 23.67
N ALA A 156 3.95 -16.04 22.40
CA ALA A 156 3.82 -17.40 21.87
C ALA A 156 5.13 -18.18 21.97
N GLU A 157 6.26 -17.57 21.63
CA GLU A 157 7.59 -18.20 21.78
C GLU A 157 7.93 -18.55 23.23
N ARG A 158 7.59 -17.67 24.18
CA ARG A 158 7.76 -17.95 25.62
C ARG A 158 6.89 -19.11 26.09
N GLU A 159 5.64 -19.19 25.63
CA GLU A 159 4.74 -20.30 25.95
C GLU A 159 5.23 -21.63 25.40
N VAL A 160 5.66 -21.66 24.14
CA VAL A 160 6.27 -22.86 23.52
C VAL A 160 7.52 -23.28 24.28
N GLY A 161 8.40 -22.33 24.61
CA GLY A 161 9.61 -22.62 25.40
C GLY A 161 9.32 -23.15 26.82
N ARG A 162 8.24 -22.66 27.47
CA ARG A 162 7.79 -23.18 28.75
C ARG A 162 7.26 -24.60 28.61
N ALA A 163 6.38 -24.85 27.65
CA ALA A 163 5.81 -26.19 27.42
C ALA A 163 6.89 -27.21 27.08
N ALA A 164 7.89 -26.86 26.28
CA ALA A 164 9.02 -27.72 25.96
C ALA A 164 9.84 -28.10 27.22
N ARG A 165 10.13 -27.13 28.09
CA ARG A 165 10.84 -27.40 29.38
C ARG A 165 10.03 -28.28 30.31
N GLU A 166 8.73 -28.05 30.44
CA GLU A 166 7.83 -28.89 31.25
C GLU A 166 7.78 -30.34 30.73
N ALA A 167 7.67 -30.50 29.39
CA ALA A 167 7.69 -31.83 28.76
C ALA A 167 9.03 -32.56 29.00
N GLN A 168 10.15 -31.86 28.84
CA GLN A 168 11.48 -32.42 29.10
C GLN A 168 11.63 -32.88 30.57
N THR A 169 11.22 -32.04 31.52
CA THR A 169 11.25 -32.36 32.94
C THR A 169 10.38 -33.58 33.27
N ALA A 170 9.20 -33.67 32.62
CA ALA A 170 8.32 -34.85 32.81
C ALA A 170 8.94 -36.14 32.28
N LEU A 171 9.61 -36.08 31.10
CA LEU A 171 10.34 -37.21 30.55
C LEU A 171 11.49 -37.67 31.46
N GLU A 172 12.27 -36.74 31.99
CA GLU A 172 13.39 -37.05 32.92
C GLU A 172 12.89 -37.68 34.19
N LYS A 173 11.80 -37.16 34.79
CA LYS A 173 11.16 -37.75 35.96
C LYS A 173 10.65 -39.17 35.69
N LYS A 174 10.05 -39.40 34.52
CA LYS A 174 9.59 -40.73 34.11
C LYS A 174 10.76 -41.68 33.96
N ALA A 175 11.80 -41.30 33.24
CA ALA A 175 13.00 -42.14 33.05
C ALA A 175 13.67 -42.51 34.39
N LYS A 176 13.73 -41.56 35.34
CA LYS A 176 14.24 -41.85 36.69
C LYS A 176 13.39 -42.86 37.42
N ARG A 177 12.06 -42.74 37.40
CA ARG A 177 11.14 -43.71 38.02
C ARG A 177 11.28 -45.10 37.40
N ASP A 178 11.30 -45.17 36.07
CA ASP A 178 11.42 -46.43 35.33
C ASP A 178 12.75 -47.13 35.67
N LYS A 179 13.84 -46.36 35.82
CA LYS A 179 15.13 -46.90 36.29
C LYS A 179 15.08 -47.40 37.72
N GLU A 180 14.52 -46.64 38.67
CA GLU A 180 14.36 -47.02 40.06
C GLU A 180 13.50 -48.29 40.21
N GLU A 181 12.49 -48.47 39.37
CA GLU A 181 11.65 -49.67 39.33
C GLU A 181 12.41 -50.87 38.76
N ALA A 182 13.17 -50.69 37.67
CA ALA A 182 14.03 -51.70 37.08
C ALA A 182 15.10 -52.19 38.10
N ASP A 183 15.75 -51.28 38.82
CA ASP A 183 16.73 -51.59 39.86
C ASP A 183 16.11 -52.38 41.01
N ARG A 184 14.89 -52.05 41.46
CA ARG A 184 14.14 -52.80 42.45
C ARG A 184 13.81 -54.22 41.97
N VAL A 185 13.33 -54.36 40.74
CA VAL A 185 13.03 -55.68 40.17
C VAL A 185 14.30 -56.54 40.08
N ALA A 186 15.42 -55.95 39.64
CA ALA A 186 16.72 -56.66 39.60
C ALA A 186 17.17 -57.12 40.98
N ALA A 187 17.07 -56.28 42.03
CA ALA A 187 17.41 -56.65 43.42
C ALA A 187 16.52 -57.77 43.94
N HIS A 188 15.21 -57.76 43.68
CA HIS A 188 14.31 -58.84 44.05
C HIS A 188 14.67 -60.17 43.36
N ARG A 189 15.03 -60.10 42.06
CA ARG A 189 15.46 -61.29 41.32
C ARG A 189 16.72 -61.91 41.88
N THR A 190 17.72 -61.08 42.20
CA THR A 190 18.95 -61.57 42.89
C THR A 190 18.66 -62.22 44.23
N ASN A 191 17.76 -61.64 45.02
CA ASN A 191 17.35 -62.25 46.34
C ASN A 191 16.66 -63.61 46.16
N ILE A 192 15.79 -63.76 45.15
CA ILE A 192 15.12 -65.00 44.82
C ILE A 192 16.15 -66.08 44.40
N GLU A 193 17.14 -65.72 43.61
CA GLU A 193 18.20 -66.63 43.17
C GLU A 193 19.06 -67.10 44.38
N GLN A 194 19.40 -66.21 45.30
CA GLN A 194 20.11 -66.53 46.51
C GLN A 194 19.30 -67.48 47.42
N LEU A 195 18.01 -67.27 47.59
CA LEU A 195 17.13 -68.12 48.35
C LEU A 195 16.97 -69.50 47.71
N LYS A 196 16.91 -69.61 46.41
CA LYS A 196 16.87 -70.88 45.68
C LYS A 196 18.17 -71.71 45.95
N ALA A 197 19.33 -71.03 45.77
CA ALA A 197 20.61 -71.68 46.04
C ALA A 197 20.76 -72.19 47.50
N TYR A 198 20.20 -71.44 48.48
CA TYR A 198 20.18 -71.82 49.85
C TYR A 198 19.32 -73.11 50.12
N VAL A 199 18.14 -73.20 49.48
CA VAL A 199 17.25 -74.34 49.53
C VAL A 199 17.90 -75.59 48.94
N GLU A 200 18.57 -75.49 47.80
CA GLU A 200 19.29 -76.60 47.14
C GLU A 200 20.48 -77.09 47.93
N GLN A 201 21.09 -76.30 48.81
CA GLN A 201 22.18 -76.70 49.69
C GLN A 201 21.71 -77.36 50.97
N ALA A 202 20.42 -77.24 51.32
CA ALA A 202 19.84 -77.74 52.53
C ALA A 202 19.11 -79.07 52.37
N GLU A 203 19.02 -79.60 51.13
CA GLU A 203 18.60 -80.97 50.80
C GLU A 203 19.84 -81.92 50.73
#